data_c7e3b0c77a2c7a0ddbac8ffe2f27e71e
#
_entry.id   c7e3b0c77a2c7a0ddbac8ffe2f27e71e
#
_cell.length_a   1.000
_cell.length_b   1.000
_cell.length_c   1.000
_cell.angle_alpha   90.00
_cell.angle_beta   90.00
_cell.angle_gamma   90.00
#
_symmetry.space_group_name_H-M   'P 1'
#
loop_
_entity.id
_entity.type
_entity.pdbx_description
1 polymer ?
#
loop_
_entity_poly.entity_id
_entity_poly.type
_entity_poly.pdbx_seq_one_letter_code
_entity_poly.pdbx_strand_id
1 'polypeptide(L)'
;MNLNSHYSLERVVSSKDQKYIEGLSIYSRYTHPALRTETNTITYWLDNYNKKFDDEFHVLVFSNNEIVIGYTQLTYFVEENIVVIDYISIDERYRKNNTFFEFADQLAQYIESKFPSSSFSVVELALIDQPYHQSDNFELMKKLLGMIGFYELDLDYWQLELSASNHESKVPAHLFLNPRPLHCSLRKETALDLLHMLYIKHYSRWFEVYEEDKVILYKEKAQELYSTAKTSLVDDVYFKGGSDKAYESIVKTTTAQPTQHLGLSVKLTFLFLVLALSLVFFIKKAEIDKDDFFYFYGFLSVSFVFFLSLFSSRALEVLKVVSKTFSDILKGKP
;
A
#
# COMPACT_ATOMS: atom_id res chain seq x y z
N MET A 1 0.64 -0.16 23.77
CA MET A 1 -0.51 -1.06 23.89
C MET A 1 -0.52 -1.86 22.58
N ASN A 2 0.11 -3.03 22.58
CA ASN A 2 0.05 -3.93 21.43
C ASN A 2 -1.39 -4.47 21.39
N LEU A 3 -2.24 -3.85 20.60
CA LEU A 3 -3.42 -4.51 20.09
C LEU A 3 -2.85 -5.70 19.30
N ASN A 4 -3.08 -6.91 19.78
CA ASN A 4 -2.75 -8.12 19.06
C ASN A 4 -3.44 -7.99 17.70
N SER A 5 -2.68 -7.60 16.68
CA SER A 5 -3.14 -7.65 15.31
C SER A 5 -3.42 -9.13 15.05
N HIS A 6 -4.66 -9.45 14.74
CA HIS A 6 -5.07 -10.81 14.36
C HIS A 6 -4.53 -11.18 12.97
N TYR A 7 -3.82 -10.24 12.33
CA TYR A 7 -3.25 -10.39 11.00
C TYR A 7 -1.78 -10.83 11.10
N SER A 8 -1.38 -11.70 10.21
CA SER A 8 0.01 -12.13 10.02
C SER A 8 0.36 -12.23 8.54
N LEU A 9 1.59 -11.86 8.18
CA LEU A 9 2.18 -12.06 6.86
C LEU A 9 3.32 -13.05 6.98
N GLU A 10 3.21 -14.17 6.29
CA GLU A 10 4.16 -15.27 6.40
C GLU A 10 4.73 -15.63 5.03
N ARG A 11 6.06 -15.88 4.99
CA ARG A 11 6.71 -16.41 3.79
C ARG A 11 6.44 -17.91 3.67
N VAL A 12 6.00 -18.33 2.49
CA VAL A 12 5.89 -19.72 2.12
C VAL A 12 7.14 -20.13 1.34
N VAL A 13 7.69 -21.29 1.66
CA VAL A 13 8.93 -21.81 1.05
C VAL A 13 8.77 -23.13 0.30
N SER A 14 7.56 -23.67 0.27
CA SER A 14 7.27 -24.97 -0.38
C SER A 14 5.90 -24.96 -1.03
N SER A 15 5.82 -25.46 -2.24
CA SER A 15 4.57 -25.65 -2.96
C SER A 15 3.62 -26.69 -2.31
N LYS A 16 4.12 -27.46 -1.35
CA LYS A 16 3.33 -28.45 -0.59
C LYS A 16 2.68 -27.85 0.66
N ASP A 17 2.97 -26.60 0.99
CA ASP A 17 2.38 -25.93 2.15
C ASP A 17 0.88 -25.66 1.90
N GLN A 18 0.05 -26.00 2.88
CA GLN A 18 -1.39 -25.77 2.78
C GLN A 18 -1.74 -24.28 2.63
N LYS A 19 -1.02 -23.39 3.33
CA LYS A 19 -1.21 -21.92 3.22
C LYS A 19 -0.88 -21.42 1.82
N TYR A 20 0.14 -22.04 1.15
CA TYR A 20 0.44 -21.74 -0.25
C TYR A 20 -0.74 -22.06 -1.17
N ILE A 21 -1.31 -23.28 -1.03
CA ILE A 21 -2.43 -23.74 -1.86
C ILE A 21 -3.64 -22.80 -1.70
N GLU A 22 -3.94 -22.40 -0.46
CA GLU A 22 -5.02 -21.47 -0.16
C GLU A 22 -4.76 -20.06 -0.74
N GLY A 23 -3.55 -19.53 -0.56
CA GLY A 23 -3.13 -18.24 -1.14
C GLY A 23 -3.16 -18.24 -2.66
N LEU A 24 -2.67 -19.30 -3.30
CA LEU A 24 -2.70 -19.46 -4.75
C LEU A 24 -4.14 -19.55 -5.30
N SER A 25 -5.06 -20.12 -4.53
CA SER A 25 -6.50 -20.11 -4.86
C SER A 25 -7.08 -18.70 -4.85
N ILE A 26 -6.68 -17.86 -3.89
CA ILE A 26 -7.08 -16.44 -3.83
C ILE A 26 -6.52 -15.70 -5.04
N TYR A 27 -5.23 -15.86 -5.32
CA TYR A 27 -4.58 -15.31 -6.50
C TYR A 27 -5.34 -15.67 -7.79
N SER A 28 -5.58 -16.97 -8.01
CA SER A 28 -6.26 -17.46 -9.22
C SER A 28 -7.69 -16.93 -9.38
N ARG A 29 -8.38 -16.65 -8.29
CA ARG A 29 -9.74 -16.14 -8.29
C ARG A 29 -9.83 -14.66 -8.60
N TYR A 30 -8.89 -13.87 -8.11
CA TYR A 30 -8.99 -12.40 -8.11
C TYR A 30 -8.01 -11.71 -9.05
N THR A 31 -7.04 -12.43 -9.62
CA THR A 31 -6.17 -11.86 -10.65
C THR A 31 -6.80 -12.06 -12.03
N HIS A 32 -6.80 -11.00 -12.83
CA HIS A 32 -7.39 -11.04 -14.17
C HIS A 32 -6.65 -12.06 -15.06
N PRO A 33 -7.36 -12.91 -15.84
CA PRO A 33 -6.73 -13.95 -16.65
C PRO A 33 -5.62 -13.49 -17.58
N ALA A 34 -5.77 -12.32 -18.23
CA ALA A 34 -4.76 -11.76 -19.14
C ALA A 34 -3.46 -11.34 -18.43
N LEU A 35 -3.52 -10.98 -17.13
CA LEU A 35 -2.36 -10.59 -16.33
C LEU A 35 -1.85 -11.71 -15.43
N ARG A 36 -2.49 -12.86 -15.48
CA ARG A 36 -2.21 -13.96 -14.57
C ARG A 36 -1.12 -14.87 -15.11
N THR A 37 0.00 -14.97 -14.40
CA THR A 37 0.93 -16.08 -14.60
C THR A 37 0.23 -17.41 -14.25
N GLU A 38 0.47 -18.44 -15.01
CA GLU A 38 -0.07 -19.77 -14.73
C GLU A 38 0.38 -20.29 -13.36
N THR A 39 -0.55 -20.88 -12.63
CA THR A 39 -0.28 -21.36 -11.26
C THR A 39 0.80 -22.43 -11.19
N ASN A 40 0.91 -23.28 -12.22
CA ASN A 40 1.99 -24.26 -12.35
C ASN A 40 3.36 -23.59 -12.51
N THR A 41 3.45 -22.47 -13.22
CA THR A 41 4.67 -21.68 -13.38
C THR A 41 5.08 -21.05 -12.04
N ILE A 42 4.13 -20.46 -11.31
CA ILE A 42 4.40 -19.92 -9.97
C ILE A 42 4.89 -21.03 -9.03
N THR A 43 4.21 -22.18 -9.06
CA THR A 43 4.57 -23.38 -8.27
C THR A 43 5.98 -23.85 -8.58
N TYR A 44 6.32 -23.93 -9.86
CA TYR A 44 7.69 -24.30 -10.30
C TYR A 44 8.73 -23.31 -9.76
N TRP A 45 8.47 -21.99 -9.88
CA TRP A 45 9.42 -20.98 -9.44
C TRP A 45 9.52 -20.87 -7.92
N LEU A 46 8.46 -21.13 -7.17
CA LEU A 46 8.53 -21.20 -5.71
C LEU A 46 9.58 -22.23 -5.25
N ASP A 47 9.64 -23.36 -5.91
CA ASP A 47 10.55 -24.46 -5.54
C ASP A 47 11.96 -24.33 -6.17
N ASN A 48 12.14 -23.52 -7.23
CA ASN A 48 13.36 -23.54 -8.05
C ASN A 48 14.03 -22.18 -8.27
N TYR A 49 13.34 -21.05 -8.15
CA TYR A 49 13.86 -19.73 -8.53
C TYR A 49 15.17 -19.39 -7.79
N ASN A 50 15.16 -19.47 -6.48
CA ASN A 50 16.30 -19.14 -5.63
C ASN A 50 17.46 -20.16 -5.71
N LYS A 51 17.27 -21.26 -6.45
CA LYS A 51 18.34 -22.22 -6.77
C LYS A 51 18.99 -21.93 -8.12
N LYS A 52 18.26 -21.22 -9.00
CA LYS A 52 18.67 -20.97 -10.38
C LYS A 52 19.25 -19.59 -10.58
N PHE A 53 18.77 -18.61 -9.80
CA PHE A 53 19.18 -17.21 -9.89
C PHE A 53 19.72 -16.71 -8.56
N ASP A 54 20.59 -15.71 -8.62
CA ASP A 54 21.12 -15.00 -7.44
C ASP A 54 20.08 -14.07 -6.79
N ASP A 55 19.04 -13.70 -7.55
CA ASP A 55 17.92 -12.90 -7.04
C ASP A 55 16.95 -13.76 -6.23
N GLU A 56 16.18 -13.14 -5.36
CA GLU A 56 15.30 -13.84 -4.43
C GLU A 56 13.82 -13.70 -4.83
N PHE A 57 13.14 -14.83 -5.03
CA PHE A 57 11.69 -14.90 -5.22
C PHE A 57 11.00 -15.33 -3.93
N HIS A 58 10.03 -14.56 -3.51
CA HIS A 58 9.27 -14.81 -2.29
C HIS A 58 7.76 -14.82 -2.56
N VAL A 59 7.10 -15.84 -2.04
CA VAL A 59 5.64 -15.89 -1.93
C VAL A 59 5.26 -15.68 -0.49
N LEU A 60 4.31 -14.78 -0.25
CA LEU A 60 3.82 -14.47 1.08
C LEU A 60 2.30 -14.66 1.12
N VAL A 61 1.82 -15.18 2.22
CA VAL A 61 0.40 -15.32 2.51
C VAL A 61 0.01 -14.41 3.68
N PHE A 62 -1.12 -13.75 3.55
CA PHE A 62 -1.68 -12.88 4.57
C PHE A 62 -2.86 -13.57 5.23
N SER A 63 -2.82 -13.69 6.54
CA SER A 63 -3.80 -14.43 7.33
C SER A 63 -4.48 -13.53 8.36
N ASN A 64 -5.73 -13.85 8.66
CA ASN A 64 -6.47 -13.30 9.79
C ASN A 64 -6.94 -14.47 10.67
N ASN A 65 -6.47 -14.54 11.92
CA ASN A 65 -6.75 -15.67 12.83
C ASN A 65 -6.52 -17.03 12.15
N GLU A 66 -5.33 -17.24 11.60
CA GLU A 66 -4.91 -18.47 10.90
C GLU A 66 -5.63 -18.76 9.56
N ILE A 67 -6.65 -18.00 9.19
CA ILE A 67 -7.34 -18.13 7.89
C ILE A 67 -6.57 -17.31 6.86
N VAL A 68 -6.12 -17.93 5.78
CA VAL A 68 -5.48 -17.24 4.67
C VAL A 68 -6.52 -16.38 3.94
N ILE A 69 -6.25 -15.08 3.87
CA ILE A 69 -7.14 -14.06 3.30
C ILE A 69 -6.48 -13.23 2.19
N GLY A 70 -5.18 -13.39 1.98
CA GLY A 70 -4.45 -12.68 0.95
C GLY A 70 -3.22 -13.42 0.48
N TYR A 71 -2.74 -12.97 -0.68
CA TYR A 71 -1.58 -13.51 -1.38
C TYR A 71 -0.79 -12.37 -1.98
N THR A 72 0.53 -12.45 -1.89
CA THR A 72 1.45 -11.61 -2.66
C THR A 72 2.67 -12.41 -3.05
N GLN A 73 3.27 -12.04 -4.16
CA GLN A 73 4.59 -12.49 -4.54
C GLN A 73 5.45 -11.30 -4.93
N LEU A 74 6.74 -11.43 -4.69
CA LEU A 74 7.72 -10.43 -5.01
C LEU A 74 9.05 -11.06 -5.40
N THR A 75 9.81 -10.33 -6.21
CA THR A 75 11.17 -10.67 -6.60
C THR A 75 12.11 -9.55 -6.16
N TYR A 76 13.16 -9.88 -5.42
CA TYR A 76 14.23 -8.96 -5.09
C TYR A 76 15.41 -9.16 -6.04
N PHE A 77 15.71 -8.14 -6.83
CA PHE A 77 16.85 -8.08 -7.72
C PHE A 77 18.07 -7.58 -6.97
N VAL A 78 18.99 -8.47 -6.65
CA VAL A 78 20.13 -8.19 -5.74
C VAL A 78 21.08 -7.17 -6.35
N GLU A 79 21.40 -7.28 -7.62
CA GLU A 79 22.32 -6.38 -8.32
C GLU A 79 21.77 -4.94 -8.39
N GLU A 80 20.49 -4.79 -8.71
CA GLU A 80 19.82 -3.51 -8.85
C GLU A 80 19.33 -2.93 -7.51
N ASN A 81 19.25 -3.75 -6.47
CA ASN A 81 18.66 -3.40 -5.17
C ASN A 81 17.19 -2.97 -5.29
N ILE A 82 16.41 -3.68 -6.11
CA ILE A 82 15.01 -3.36 -6.40
C ILE A 82 14.13 -4.54 -6.02
N VAL A 83 12.99 -4.24 -5.36
CA VAL A 83 11.92 -5.20 -5.10
C VAL A 83 10.79 -4.99 -6.10
N VAL A 84 10.46 -5.99 -6.89
CA VAL A 84 9.26 -6.00 -7.74
C VAL A 84 8.15 -6.75 -7.03
N ILE A 85 7.03 -6.11 -6.80
CA ILE A 85 5.83 -6.73 -6.24
C ILE A 85 4.91 -7.09 -7.41
N ASP A 86 4.88 -8.36 -7.77
CA ASP A 86 4.17 -8.84 -8.95
C ASP A 86 2.65 -8.84 -8.77
N TYR A 87 2.21 -9.29 -7.60
CA TYR A 87 0.78 -9.46 -7.32
C TYR A 87 0.47 -9.15 -5.88
N ILE A 88 -0.67 -8.50 -5.67
CA ILE A 88 -1.32 -8.34 -4.37
C ILE A 88 -2.78 -8.72 -4.56
N SER A 89 -3.21 -9.80 -3.90
CA SER A 89 -4.59 -10.28 -3.96
C SER A 89 -5.15 -10.46 -2.56
N ILE A 90 -6.36 -9.94 -2.32
CA ILE A 90 -7.09 -10.10 -1.06
C ILE A 90 -8.44 -10.71 -1.39
N ASP A 91 -8.85 -11.71 -0.63
CA ASP A 91 -10.17 -12.33 -0.75
C ASP A 91 -11.26 -11.26 -0.55
N GLU A 92 -12.21 -11.21 -1.47
CA GLU A 92 -13.27 -10.19 -1.51
C GLU A 92 -14.02 -10.04 -0.19
N ARG A 93 -14.24 -11.14 0.52
CA ARG A 93 -14.93 -11.15 1.82
C ARG A 93 -14.21 -10.32 2.89
N TYR A 94 -12.90 -10.11 2.71
CA TYR A 94 -12.03 -9.42 3.66
C TYR A 94 -11.55 -8.05 3.18
N ARG A 95 -11.97 -7.56 2.01
CA ARG A 95 -11.56 -6.25 1.46
C ARG A 95 -12.09 -5.04 2.23
N LYS A 96 -12.80 -5.27 3.32
CA LYS A 96 -13.36 -4.24 4.21
C LYS A 96 -12.43 -3.98 5.39
N ASN A 97 -12.69 -2.89 6.13
CA ASN A 97 -12.10 -2.64 7.44
C ASN A 97 -10.57 -2.53 7.51
N ASN A 98 -9.97 -1.73 6.65
CA ASN A 98 -8.51 -1.47 6.64
C ASN A 98 -7.63 -2.69 6.31
N THR A 99 -8.17 -3.83 5.93
CA THR A 99 -7.41 -5.05 5.63
C THR A 99 -6.28 -4.81 4.61
N PHE A 100 -6.55 -3.97 3.59
CA PHE A 100 -5.52 -3.59 2.63
C PHE A 100 -4.34 -2.86 3.28
N PHE A 101 -4.63 -1.92 4.20
CA PHE A 101 -3.58 -1.14 4.85
C PHE A 101 -2.76 -1.99 5.83
N GLU A 102 -3.41 -2.90 6.56
CA GLU A 102 -2.72 -3.88 7.42
C GLU A 102 -1.80 -4.78 6.59
N PHE A 103 -2.28 -5.26 5.43
CA PHE A 103 -1.48 -6.05 4.52
C PHE A 103 -0.29 -5.24 3.98
N ALA A 104 -0.54 -4.02 3.51
CA ALA A 104 0.50 -3.15 2.97
C ALA A 104 1.55 -2.79 4.03
N ASP A 105 1.14 -2.52 5.27
CA ASP A 105 2.05 -2.21 6.38
C ASP A 105 2.95 -3.41 6.71
N GLN A 106 2.38 -4.61 6.84
CA GLN A 106 3.15 -5.82 7.09
C GLN A 106 4.06 -6.19 5.91
N LEU A 107 3.63 -5.96 4.66
CA LEU A 107 4.46 -6.16 3.49
C LEU A 107 5.64 -5.17 3.46
N ALA A 108 5.40 -3.90 3.79
CA ALA A 108 6.45 -2.91 3.89
C ALA A 108 7.47 -3.29 4.98
N GLN A 109 7.01 -3.68 6.18
CA GLN A 109 7.87 -4.15 7.26
C GLN A 109 8.67 -5.39 6.87
N TYR A 110 8.05 -6.32 6.14
CA TYR A 110 8.73 -7.50 5.60
C TYR A 110 9.86 -7.10 4.64
N ILE A 111 9.57 -6.24 3.66
CA ILE A 111 10.56 -5.74 2.70
C ILE A 111 11.70 -5.00 3.42
N GLU A 112 11.38 -4.12 4.37
CA GLU A 112 12.38 -3.38 5.15
C GLU A 112 13.30 -4.28 5.96
N SER A 113 12.73 -5.30 6.59
CA SER A 113 13.51 -6.23 7.42
C SER A 113 14.35 -7.20 6.59
N LYS A 114 13.83 -7.61 5.43
CA LYS A 114 14.45 -8.64 4.61
C LYS A 114 15.41 -8.08 3.58
N PHE A 115 15.09 -6.92 3.02
CA PHE A 115 15.86 -6.24 1.97
C PHE A 115 16.18 -4.78 2.37
N PRO A 116 16.95 -4.57 3.44
CA PRO A 116 17.20 -3.22 3.98
C PRO A 116 17.98 -2.32 3.01
N SER A 117 18.71 -2.90 2.06
CA SER A 117 19.44 -2.18 1.01
C SER A 117 18.60 -1.81 -0.21
N SER A 118 17.33 -2.28 -0.29
CA SER A 118 16.50 -1.98 -1.46
C SER A 118 16.30 -0.48 -1.66
N SER A 119 16.56 -0.02 -2.88
CA SER A 119 16.40 1.39 -3.28
C SER A 119 14.96 1.73 -3.59
N PHE A 120 14.24 0.79 -4.20
CA PHE A 120 12.86 0.95 -4.63
C PHE A 120 12.05 -0.32 -4.37
N SER A 121 10.75 -0.13 -4.12
CA SER A 121 9.73 -1.15 -4.37
C SER A 121 8.91 -0.72 -5.58
N VAL A 122 8.63 -1.65 -6.48
CA VAL A 122 7.98 -1.39 -7.77
C VAL A 122 6.69 -2.20 -7.87
N VAL A 123 5.63 -1.57 -8.38
CA VAL A 123 4.35 -2.20 -8.71
C VAL A 123 3.95 -1.78 -10.11
N GLU A 124 3.53 -2.74 -10.93
CA GLU A 124 2.93 -2.52 -12.23
C GLU A 124 1.40 -2.58 -12.10
N LEU A 125 0.70 -1.57 -12.60
CA LEU A 125 -0.75 -1.53 -12.60
C LEU A 125 -1.26 -1.44 -14.04
N ALA A 126 -1.70 -2.56 -14.59
CA ALA A 126 -2.19 -2.66 -15.96
C ALA A 126 -3.60 -2.09 -16.12
N LEU A 127 -3.82 -1.43 -17.27
CA LEU A 127 -5.13 -0.98 -17.73
C LEU A 127 -5.75 -2.09 -18.58
N ILE A 128 -6.68 -2.85 -18.01
CA ILE A 128 -7.42 -3.84 -18.76
C ILE A 128 -8.85 -3.35 -18.97
N ASP A 129 -9.25 -3.22 -20.22
CA ASP A 129 -10.63 -2.88 -20.56
C ASP A 129 -11.57 -4.05 -20.24
N GLN A 130 -12.31 -3.92 -19.15
CA GLN A 130 -13.48 -4.77 -18.89
C GLN A 130 -14.77 -3.99 -19.16
N PRO A 131 -15.76 -4.59 -19.81
CA PRO A 131 -16.88 -3.84 -20.37
C PRO A 131 -17.83 -3.17 -19.34
N TYR A 132 -17.68 -3.36 -18.05
CA TYR A 132 -18.68 -2.88 -17.09
C TYR A 132 -18.23 -2.23 -15.76
N HIS A 133 -16.94 -2.27 -15.32
CA HIS A 133 -16.58 -1.74 -13.98
C HIS A 133 -15.12 -1.27 -13.79
N GLN A 134 -14.36 -0.89 -14.83
CA GLN A 134 -12.90 -0.83 -14.72
C GLN A 134 -12.30 0.50 -14.33
N SER A 135 -12.86 1.62 -14.72
CA SER A 135 -12.34 2.93 -14.34
C SER A 135 -12.27 3.10 -12.82
N ASP A 136 -13.28 2.60 -12.11
CA ASP A 136 -13.39 2.76 -10.67
C ASP A 136 -12.37 1.91 -9.90
N ASN A 137 -12.09 0.69 -10.34
CA ASN A 137 -11.11 -0.19 -9.69
C ASN A 137 -9.67 0.28 -9.90
N PHE A 138 -9.33 0.74 -11.11
CA PHE A 138 -8.00 1.28 -11.40
C PHE A 138 -7.74 2.54 -10.58
N GLU A 139 -8.65 3.52 -10.59
CA GLU A 139 -8.52 4.74 -9.82
C GLU A 139 -8.50 4.47 -8.30
N LEU A 140 -9.23 3.46 -7.84
CA LEU A 140 -9.17 3.02 -6.45
C LEU A 140 -7.79 2.46 -6.11
N MET A 141 -7.24 1.56 -6.92
CA MET A 141 -5.91 0.98 -6.71
C MET A 141 -4.82 2.04 -6.76
N LYS A 142 -4.89 2.96 -7.70
CA LYS A 142 -4.00 4.13 -7.77
C LYS A 142 -4.03 4.97 -6.49
N LYS A 143 -5.22 5.25 -5.97
CA LYS A 143 -5.37 5.96 -4.69
C LYS A 143 -4.80 5.17 -3.51
N LEU A 144 -5.06 3.86 -3.47
CA LEU A 144 -4.56 2.99 -2.41
C LEU A 144 -3.03 2.91 -2.44
N LEU A 145 -2.42 2.77 -3.61
CA LEU A 145 -0.96 2.80 -3.78
C LEU A 145 -0.38 4.14 -3.32
N GLY A 146 -1.00 5.27 -3.70
CA GLY A 146 -0.58 6.59 -3.23
C GLY A 146 -0.65 6.74 -1.70
N MET A 147 -1.66 6.16 -1.05
CA MET A 147 -1.81 6.21 0.41
C MET A 147 -0.74 5.40 1.17
N ILE A 148 -0.16 4.39 0.53
CA ILE A 148 0.94 3.58 1.09
C ILE A 148 2.32 3.99 0.58
N GLY A 149 2.43 5.17 -0.04
CA GLY A 149 3.70 5.79 -0.40
C GLY A 149 4.26 5.39 -1.76
N PHE A 150 3.45 4.84 -2.66
CA PHE A 150 3.83 4.61 -4.05
C PHE A 150 3.45 5.82 -4.92
N TYR A 151 4.35 6.20 -5.80
CA TYR A 151 4.19 7.31 -6.73
C TYR A 151 4.23 6.80 -8.17
N GLU A 152 3.29 7.25 -9.00
CA GLU A 152 3.25 6.92 -10.42
C GLU A 152 4.36 7.65 -11.16
N LEU A 153 5.13 6.92 -11.98
CA LEU A 153 6.08 7.53 -12.92
C LEU A 153 5.35 8.10 -14.14
N ASP A 154 5.75 9.29 -14.56
CA ASP A 154 5.24 9.94 -15.77
C ASP A 154 5.99 9.44 -16.99
N LEU A 155 5.68 8.21 -17.39
CA LEU A 155 6.23 7.59 -18.59
C LEU A 155 5.19 6.68 -19.26
N ASP A 156 5.31 6.48 -20.56
CA ASP A 156 4.53 5.52 -21.32
C ASP A 156 5.08 4.11 -21.06
N TYR A 157 4.30 3.33 -20.31
CA TYR A 157 4.68 1.98 -19.92
C TYR A 157 3.69 0.94 -20.43
N TRP A 158 4.21 -0.19 -20.89
CA TRP A 158 3.44 -1.31 -21.40
C TRP A 158 3.87 -2.59 -20.69
N GLN A 159 2.93 -3.29 -20.11
CA GLN A 159 3.16 -4.60 -19.54
C GLN A 159 3.00 -5.68 -20.62
N LEU A 160 3.85 -6.71 -20.60
CA LEU A 160 3.65 -7.90 -21.42
C LEU A 160 2.47 -8.71 -20.87
N GLU A 161 1.62 -9.20 -21.76
CA GLU A 161 0.56 -10.13 -21.36
C GLU A 161 1.18 -11.46 -20.92
N LEU A 162 0.83 -11.88 -19.71
CA LEU A 162 1.43 -13.06 -19.07
C LEU A 162 0.65 -14.35 -19.31
N SER A 163 -0.48 -14.28 -20.03
CA SER A 163 -1.29 -15.46 -20.34
C SER A 163 -0.63 -16.32 -21.42
N ALA A 164 -0.62 -17.62 -21.23
CA ALA A 164 -0.03 -18.58 -22.18
C ALA A 164 -0.70 -18.60 -23.57
N SER A 165 -1.87 -17.95 -23.70
CA SER A 165 -2.69 -17.99 -24.92
C SER A 165 -2.38 -16.86 -25.91
N ASN A 166 -1.71 -15.78 -25.50
CA ASN A 166 -1.55 -14.60 -26.35
C ASN A 166 -0.22 -13.87 -26.08
N HIS A 167 0.88 -14.52 -26.45
CA HIS A 167 2.25 -14.06 -26.16
C HIS A 167 2.70 -12.81 -26.92
N GLU A 168 1.89 -12.30 -27.84
CA GLU A 168 2.25 -11.11 -28.67
C GLU A 168 1.64 -9.82 -28.16
N SER A 169 0.68 -9.90 -27.23
CA SER A 169 -0.04 -8.70 -26.80
C SER A 169 0.69 -8.01 -25.66
N LYS A 170 0.56 -6.69 -25.68
CA LYS A 170 1.00 -5.78 -24.63
C LYS A 170 -0.20 -5.01 -24.11
N VAL A 171 -0.20 -4.76 -22.82
CA VAL A 171 -1.27 -4.05 -22.13
C VAL A 171 -0.73 -2.70 -21.64
N PRO A 172 -1.41 -1.57 -21.89
CA PRO A 172 -0.99 -0.30 -21.30
C PRO A 172 -1.04 -0.43 -19.78
N ALA A 173 0.00 0.07 -19.13
CA ALA A 173 0.14 -0.04 -17.69
C ALA A 173 0.77 1.22 -17.10
N HIS A 174 0.67 1.36 -15.80
CA HIS A 174 1.32 2.42 -15.04
C HIS A 174 2.34 1.81 -14.09
N LEU A 175 3.49 2.45 -13.98
CA LEU A 175 4.57 2.01 -13.11
C LEU A 175 4.57 2.87 -11.84
N PHE A 176 4.47 2.21 -10.69
CA PHE A 176 4.47 2.86 -9.39
C PHE A 176 5.72 2.47 -8.62
N LEU A 177 6.38 3.46 -8.03
CA LEU A 177 7.56 3.25 -7.20
C LEU A 177 7.36 3.81 -5.80
N ASN A 178 7.91 3.07 -4.82
CA ASN A 178 8.13 3.57 -3.47
C ASN A 178 9.64 3.79 -3.29
N PRO A 179 10.17 5.00 -3.57
CA PRO A 179 11.60 5.29 -3.53
C PRO A 179 12.10 5.48 -2.08
N ARG A 180 13.34 5.05 -1.85
CA ARG A 180 14.07 5.24 -0.58
C ARG A 180 15.48 5.78 -0.88
N PRO A 181 15.85 7.01 -0.54
CA PRO A 181 15.05 8.12 -0.03
C PRO A 181 14.07 8.65 -1.08
N LEU A 182 13.06 9.41 -0.62
CA LEU A 182 12.09 10.05 -1.49
C LEU A 182 12.76 11.05 -2.43
N HIS A 183 12.54 10.88 -3.73
CA HIS A 183 12.99 11.77 -4.79
C HIS A 183 11.77 12.29 -5.58
N CYS A 184 11.89 13.48 -6.17
CA CYS A 184 10.83 14.05 -7.02
C CYS A 184 10.88 13.54 -8.46
N SER A 185 12.02 13.02 -8.87
CA SER A 185 12.25 12.44 -10.21
C SER A 185 13.22 11.28 -10.13
N LEU A 186 13.17 10.43 -11.13
CA LEU A 186 14.13 9.37 -11.37
C LEU A 186 15.04 9.81 -12.51
N ARG A 187 16.35 9.77 -12.31
CA ARG A 187 17.30 10.09 -13.38
C ARG A 187 17.08 9.16 -14.58
N LYS A 188 17.26 9.69 -15.78
CA LYS A 188 17.08 8.93 -17.03
C LYS A 188 17.79 7.58 -17.01
N GLU A 189 19.06 7.54 -16.58
CA GLU A 189 19.84 6.30 -16.53
C GLU A 189 19.18 5.28 -15.58
N THR A 190 18.78 5.73 -14.39
CA THR A 190 18.13 4.86 -13.39
C THR A 190 16.76 4.37 -13.91
N ALA A 191 16.02 5.20 -14.63
CA ALA A 191 14.77 4.79 -15.27
C ALA A 191 15.01 3.75 -16.36
N LEU A 192 16.05 3.89 -17.16
CA LEU A 192 16.44 2.91 -18.18
C LEU A 192 16.91 1.61 -17.57
N ASP A 193 17.68 1.65 -16.48
CA ASP A 193 18.12 0.46 -15.74
C ASP A 193 16.91 -0.28 -15.14
N LEU A 194 15.94 0.46 -14.58
CA LEU A 194 14.70 -0.10 -14.07
C LEU A 194 13.89 -0.80 -15.19
N LEU A 195 13.72 -0.12 -16.34
CA LEU A 195 13.00 -0.70 -17.47
C LEU A 195 13.74 -1.90 -18.08
N HIS A 196 15.06 -1.86 -18.13
CA HIS A 196 15.88 -2.99 -18.54
C HIS A 196 15.68 -4.19 -17.58
N MET A 197 15.75 -3.93 -16.29
CA MET A 197 15.52 -4.97 -15.27
C MET A 197 14.13 -5.58 -15.42
N LEU A 198 13.08 -4.78 -15.55
CA LEU A 198 11.71 -5.27 -15.72
C LEU A 198 11.55 -6.08 -17.01
N TYR A 199 11.87 -5.51 -18.17
CA TYR A 199 11.63 -6.15 -19.47
C TYR A 199 12.58 -7.32 -19.72
N ILE A 200 13.88 -7.13 -19.48
CA ILE A 200 14.90 -8.09 -19.93
C ILE A 200 15.22 -9.14 -18.88
N LYS A 201 15.28 -8.76 -17.59
CA LYS A 201 15.55 -9.75 -16.54
C LYS A 201 14.26 -10.37 -16.00
N HIS A 202 13.35 -9.56 -15.46
CA HIS A 202 12.19 -10.04 -14.73
C HIS A 202 11.27 -10.89 -15.61
N TYR A 203 10.76 -10.35 -16.70
CA TYR A 203 9.87 -11.09 -17.60
C TYR A 203 10.54 -12.29 -18.24
N SER A 204 11.80 -12.18 -18.71
CA SER A 204 12.48 -13.30 -19.35
C SER A 204 12.60 -14.53 -18.44
N ARG A 205 12.84 -14.33 -17.14
CA ARG A 205 12.96 -15.44 -16.18
C ARG A 205 11.66 -16.19 -15.97
N TRP A 206 10.54 -15.48 -15.93
CA TRP A 206 9.22 -16.09 -15.80
C TRP A 206 8.94 -17.07 -16.94
N PHE A 207 9.41 -16.77 -18.16
CA PHE A 207 9.13 -17.57 -19.35
C PHE A 207 10.13 -18.69 -19.60
N GLU A 208 11.22 -18.78 -18.88
CA GLU A 208 12.21 -19.85 -19.07
C GLU A 208 11.68 -21.27 -18.81
N VAL A 209 10.47 -21.41 -18.29
CA VAL A 209 9.79 -22.72 -18.10
C VAL A 209 8.88 -23.09 -19.27
N TYR A 210 8.67 -22.18 -20.22
CA TYR A 210 7.87 -22.43 -21.41
C TYR A 210 8.68 -23.12 -22.52
N GLU A 211 7.97 -23.51 -23.57
CA GLU A 211 8.59 -24.03 -24.80
C GLU A 211 9.55 -23.02 -25.42
N GLU A 212 10.65 -23.49 -25.99
CA GLU A 212 11.74 -22.63 -26.46
C GLU A 212 11.28 -21.55 -27.46
N ASP A 213 10.39 -21.92 -28.40
CA ASP A 213 9.82 -20.98 -29.36
C ASP A 213 9.07 -19.80 -28.70
N LYS A 214 8.34 -20.10 -27.64
CA LYS A 214 7.63 -19.07 -26.87
C LYS A 214 8.58 -18.17 -26.12
N VAL A 215 9.64 -18.73 -25.54
CA VAL A 215 10.68 -17.97 -24.83
C VAL A 215 11.36 -16.99 -25.76
N ILE A 216 11.69 -17.42 -27.00
CA ILE A 216 12.31 -16.54 -28.02
C ILE A 216 11.38 -15.37 -28.34
N LEU A 217 10.12 -15.66 -28.66
CA LEU A 217 9.12 -14.62 -29.00
C LEU A 217 8.95 -13.60 -27.86
N TYR A 218 8.92 -14.07 -26.63
CA TYR A 218 8.85 -13.19 -25.45
C TYR A 218 10.07 -12.30 -25.30
N LYS A 219 11.27 -12.85 -25.47
CA LYS A 219 12.52 -12.08 -25.40
C LYS A 219 12.60 -11.02 -26.50
N GLU A 220 12.16 -11.33 -27.70
CA GLU A 220 12.08 -10.38 -28.82
C GLU A 220 11.11 -9.24 -28.49
N LYS A 221 9.93 -9.55 -27.94
CA LYS A 221 8.92 -8.55 -27.57
C LYS A 221 9.37 -7.69 -26.42
N ALA A 222 9.97 -8.26 -25.39
CA ALA A 222 10.56 -7.54 -24.27
C ALA A 222 11.67 -6.58 -24.75
N GLN A 223 12.51 -7.03 -25.69
CA GLN A 223 13.56 -6.21 -26.29
C GLN A 223 12.98 -5.05 -27.16
N GLU A 224 11.90 -5.31 -27.89
CA GLU A 224 11.17 -4.26 -28.64
C GLU A 224 10.64 -3.16 -27.69
N LEU A 225 9.97 -3.58 -26.60
CA LEU A 225 9.43 -2.64 -25.60
C LEU A 225 10.52 -1.81 -24.93
N TYR A 226 11.60 -2.46 -24.51
CA TYR A 226 12.74 -1.77 -23.92
C TYR A 226 13.37 -0.79 -24.91
N SER A 227 13.58 -1.18 -26.17
CA SER A 227 14.16 -0.32 -27.20
C SER A 227 13.28 0.88 -27.50
N THR A 228 11.96 0.68 -27.53
CA THR A 228 10.98 1.77 -27.71
C THR A 228 11.04 2.74 -26.53
N ALA A 229 11.00 2.25 -25.31
CA ALA A 229 11.10 3.06 -24.10
C ALA A 229 12.43 3.83 -24.05
N LYS A 230 13.55 3.18 -24.40
CA LYS A 230 14.88 3.82 -24.46
C LYS A 230 14.94 4.95 -25.48
N THR A 231 14.23 4.82 -26.59
CA THR A 231 14.22 5.85 -27.66
C THR A 231 13.30 7.02 -27.27
N SER A 232 12.18 6.76 -26.62
CA SER A 232 11.21 7.78 -26.20
C SER A 232 11.66 8.57 -24.97
N LEU A 233 12.48 7.97 -24.10
CA LEU A 233 12.94 8.60 -22.88
C LEU A 233 14.09 9.58 -23.15
N VAL A 234 13.80 10.87 -23.18
CA VAL A 234 14.77 11.94 -23.48
C VAL A 234 15.41 12.49 -22.22
N ASP A 235 14.63 12.72 -21.17
CA ASP A 235 15.02 13.40 -19.93
C ASP A 235 14.73 12.54 -18.70
N ASP A 236 15.00 13.10 -17.50
CA ASP A 236 14.61 12.51 -16.23
C ASP A 236 13.09 12.31 -16.14
N VAL A 237 12.68 11.24 -15.49
CA VAL A 237 11.27 10.87 -15.33
C VAL A 237 10.73 11.43 -14.02
N TYR A 238 9.68 12.21 -14.09
CA TYR A 238 9.04 12.79 -12.92
C TYR A 238 7.94 11.87 -12.36
N PHE A 239 7.64 12.03 -11.07
CA PHE A 239 6.49 11.41 -10.47
C PHE A 239 5.23 12.25 -10.73
N LYS A 240 4.15 11.62 -11.21
CA LYS A 240 2.87 12.31 -11.45
C LYS A 240 2.31 12.88 -10.16
N GLY A 241 1.90 14.13 -10.19
CA GLY A 241 1.38 14.86 -9.03
C GLY A 241 2.46 15.42 -8.09
N GLY A 242 3.72 15.19 -8.37
CA GLY A 242 4.85 15.79 -7.67
C GLY A 242 5.17 17.17 -8.20
N SER A 243 4.50 18.23 -7.72
CA SER A 243 5.13 19.55 -7.81
C SER A 243 6.15 19.64 -6.67
N ASP A 244 7.28 20.30 -6.90
CA ASP A 244 8.32 20.52 -5.88
C ASP A 244 7.76 21.05 -4.55
N LYS A 245 6.68 21.83 -4.61
CA LYS A 245 5.97 22.38 -3.44
C LYS A 245 5.14 21.32 -2.69
N ALA A 246 4.46 20.41 -3.41
CA ALA A 246 3.71 19.32 -2.80
C ALA A 246 4.68 18.30 -2.16
N TYR A 247 5.80 18.03 -2.83
CA TYR A 247 6.87 17.18 -2.33
C TYR A 247 7.52 17.75 -1.06
N GLU A 248 7.88 19.04 -1.05
CA GLU A 248 8.37 19.71 0.15
C GLU A 248 7.39 19.64 1.32
N SER A 249 6.08 19.72 1.06
CA SER A 249 5.06 19.59 2.11
C SER A 249 4.94 18.17 2.63
N ILE A 250 5.05 17.15 1.76
CA ILE A 250 5.02 15.72 2.12
C ILE A 250 6.30 15.36 2.88
N VAL A 251 7.48 15.77 2.40
CA VAL A 251 8.76 15.54 3.10
C VAL A 251 8.77 16.24 4.46
N LYS A 252 8.28 17.49 4.55
CA LYS A 252 8.15 18.18 5.84
C LYS A 252 7.17 17.50 6.78
N THR A 253 6.13 16.84 6.25
CA THR A 253 5.16 16.09 7.07
C THR A 253 5.68 14.72 7.48
N THR A 254 6.47 14.06 6.63
CA THR A 254 7.02 12.71 6.88
C THR A 254 8.31 12.76 7.71
N THR A 255 9.13 13.79 7.55
CA THR A 255 10.32 14.04 8.40
C THR A 255 10.00 14.72 9.72
N ALA A 256 8.78 15.27 9.89
CA ALA A 256 8.27 15.65 11.20
C ALA A 256 8.08 14.37 12.02
N GLN A 257 9.10 14.04 12.78
CA GLN A 257 9.21 12.84 13.60
C GLN A 257 7.88 12.52 14.31
N PRO A 258 7.35 11.30 14.21
CA PRO A 258 6.13 10.87 14.93
C PRO A 258 6.26 11.06 16.45
N THR A 259 7.46 11.20 16.97
CA THR A 259 7.77 11.45 18.38
C THR A 259 7.39 12.83 18.90
N GLN A 260 7.34 13.90 18.07
CA GLN A 260 6.96 15.24 18.55
C GLN A 260 5.45 15.37 18.75
N HIS A 261 4.63 14.76 17.89
CA HIS A 261 3.17 14.78 18.07
C HIS A 261 2.70 13.92 19.25
N LEU A 262 3.35 12.78 19.48
CA LEU A 262 3.05 11.93 20.64
C LEU A 262 3.40 12.67 21.94
N GLY A 263 4.53 13.36 22.00
CA GLY A 263 4.95 14.15 23.15
C GLY A 263 4.03 15.34 23.43
N LEU A 264 3.54 16.03 22.40
CA LEU A 264 2.59 17.12 22.54
C LEU A 264 1.21 16.63 22.97
N SER A 265 0.72 15.53 22.37
CA SER A 265 -0.54 14.89 22.74
C SER A 265 -0.52 14.42 24.19
N VAL A 266 0.54 13.75 24.63
CA VAL A 266 0.68 13.29 26.01
C VAL A 266 0.75 14.45 26.99
N LYS A 267 1.46 15.53 26.67
CA LYS A 267 1.54 16.75 27.50
C LYS A 267 0.18 17.44 27.64
N LEU A 268 -0.57 17.57 26.53
CA LEU A 268 -1.91 18.15 26.53
C LEU A 268 -2.91 17.28 27.31
N THR A 269 -2.84 15.96 27.17
CA THR A 269 -3.68 15.03 27.94
C THR A 269 -3.38 15.12 29.43
N PHE A 270 -2.11 15.20 29.81
CA PHE A 270 -1.70 15.37 31.19
C PHE A 270 -2.16 16.72 31.77
N LEU A 271 -2.01 17.81 30.99
CA LEU A 271 -2.49 19.14 31.40
C LEU A 271 -4.01 19.16 31.61
N PHE A 272 -4.77 18.52 30.71
CA PHE A 272 -6.23 18.41 30.86
C PHE A 272 -6.62 17.61 32.09
N LEU A 273 -5.91 16.53 32.39
CA LEU A 273 -6.14 15.69 33.55
C LEU A 273 -5.86 16.44 34.87
N VAL A 274 -4.79 17.24 34.91
CA VAL A 274 -4.44 18.10 36.04
C VAL A 274 -5.50 19.18 36.25
N LEU A 275 -5.96 19.83 35.17
CA LEU A 275 -7.04 20.83 35.23
C LEU A 275 -8.35 20.22 35.72
N ALA A 276 -8.74 19.04 35.21
CA ALA A 276 -9.95 18.33 35.66
C ALA A 276 -9.89 17.96 37.16
N LEU A 277 -8.76 17.44 37.61
CA LEU A 277 -8.55 17.09 39.03
C LEU A 277 -8.56 18.36 39.93
N SER A 278 -7.93 19.44 39.48
CA SER A 278 -7.93 20.71 40.20
C SER A 278 -9.35 21.29 40.35
N LEU A 279 -10.15 21.15 39.30
CA LEU A 279 -11.53 21.62 39.29
C LEU A 279 -12.42 20.80 40.25
N VAL A 280 -12.25 19.44 40.22
CA VAL A 280 -12.94 18.55 41.18
C VAL A 280 -12.56 18.85 42.63
N PHE A 281 -11.29 19.14 42.87
CA PHE A 281 -10.83 19.55 44.22
C PHE A 281 -11.44 20.92 44.66
N PHE A 282 -11.52 21.88 43.74
CA PHE A 282 -12.12 23.22 44.00
C PHE A 282 -13.60 23.12 44.33
N ILE A 283 -14.35 22.28 43.57
CA ILE A 283 -15.80 22.07 43.82
C ILE A 283 -16.03 21.40 45.18
N LYS A 284 -15.20 20.39 45.51
CA LYS A 284 -15.31 19.72 46.82
C LYS A 284 -15.02 20.64 47.98
N LYS A 285 -14.18 21.68 47.78
CA LYS A 285 -13.85 22.67 48.81
C LYS A 285 -14.88 23.81 48.93
N ALA A 286 -15.66 24.03 47.87
CA ALA A 286 -16.63 25.14 47.77
C ALA A 286 -18.04 24.76 48.31
N GLU A 287 -18.27 23.53 48.84
CA GLU A 287 -19.58 23.04 49.33
C GLU A 287 -20.75 23.30 48.34
N ILE A 288 -20.53 23.04 47.05
CA ILE A 288 -21.54 23.28 46.01
C ILE A 288 -22.69 22.27 46.16
N ASP A 289 -23.93 22.76 46.02
CA ASP A 289 -25.16 21.98 46.15
C ASP A 289 -25.27 20.86 45.12
N LYS A 290 -26.00 19.78 45.45
CA LYS A 290 -26.05 18.53 44.62
C LYS A 290 -26.62 18.75 43.21
N ASP A 291 -27.49 19.75 43.04
CA ASP A 291 -28.11 20.04 41.74
C ASP A 291 -27.13 20.74 40.76
N ASP A 292 -26.22 21.56 41.27
CA ASP A 292 -25.17 22.18 40.46
C ASP A 292 -24.08 21.18 40.04
N PHE A 293 -23.93 20.05 40.76
CA PHE A 293 -23.04 19.00 40.45
C PHE A 293 -23.39 18.29 39.15
N PHE A 294 -24.67 18.18 38.80
CA PHE A 294 -25.15 17.57 37.57
C PHE A 294 -24.77 18.40 36.33
N TYR A 295 -24.91 19.69 36.38
CA TYR A 295 -24.49 20.62 35.31
C TYR A 295 -22.99 20.61 35.09
N PHE A 296 -22.24 20.46 36.18
CA PHE A 296 -20.79 20.36 36.11
C PHE A 296 -20.29 19.07 35.45
N TYR A 297 -20.86 17.94 35.78
CA TYR A 297 -20.53 16.65 35.09
C TYR A 297 -20.91 16.69 33.60
N GLY A 298 -22.03 17.33 33.27
CA GLY A 298 -22.44 17.57 31.89
C GLY A 298 -21.38 18.38 31.13
N PHE A 299 -20.94 19.49 31.71
CA PHE A 299 -19.91 20.37 31.14
C PHE A 299 -18.56 19.62 30.98
N LEU A 300 -18.14 18.87 31.96
CA LEU A 300 -16.90 18.10 31.94
C LEU A 300 -16.92 17.00 30.87
N SER A 301 -18.05 16.31 30.73
CA SER A 301 -18.25 15.28 29.70
C SER A 301 -18.22 15.86 28.29
N VAL A 302 -18.88 16.99 28.04
CA VAL A 302 -18.86 17.70 26.76
C VAL A 302 -17.45 18.20 26.44
N SER A 303 -16.74 18.75 27.42
CA SER A 303 -15.36 19.23 27.26
C SER A 303 -14.40 18.08 26.95
N PHE A 304 -14.59 16.91 27.54
CA PHE A 304 -13.79 15.70 27.30
C PHE A 304 -14.05 15.15 25.90
N VAL A 305 -15.29 15.07 25.45
CA VAL A 305 -15.64 14.67 24.07
C VAL A 305 -15.07 15.65 23.04
N PHE A 306 -15.17 16.96 23.33
CA PHE A 306 -14.58 18.02 22.49
C PHE A 306 -13.05 17.86 22.41
N PHE A 307 -12.40 17.60 23.55
CA PHE A 307 -10.97 17.38 23.61
C PHE A 307 -10.54 16.14 22.81
N LEU A 308 -11.25 15.01 22.96
CA LEU A 308 -10.98 13.79 22.16
C LEU A 308 -11.19 14.05 20.68
N SER A 309 -12.11 14.92 20.29
CA SER A 309 -12.40 15.26 18.91
C SER A 309 -11.28 16.03 18.22
N LEU A 310 -10.46 16.76 18.93
CA LEU A 310 -9.31 17.49 18.39
C LEU A 310 -8.18 16.53 17.91
N PHE A 311 -8.23 15.25 18.32
CA PHE A 311 -7.22 14.25 17.96
C PHE A 311 -7.70 13.19 16.96
N SER A 312 -8.95 13.29 16.50
CA SER A 312 -9.53 12.34 15.54
C SER A 312 -10.23 13.08 14.39
N SER A 313 -9.79 12.84 13.15
CA SER A 313 -10.44 13.40 11.96
C SER A 313 -11.92 13.00 11.82
N ARG A 314 -12.31 11.83 12.31
CA ARG A 314 -13.73 11.38 12.37
C ARG A 314 -14.56 12.17 13.37
N ALA A 315 -13.96 12.57 14.48
CA ALA A 315 -14.65 13.34 15.49
C ALA A 315 -14.93 14.79 15.04
N LEU A 316 -14.11 15.35 14.16
CA LEU A 316 -14.40 16.64 13.49
C LEU A 316 -15.65 16.58 12.60
N GLU A 317 -15.91 15.45 11.93
CA GLU A 317 -17.15 15.27 11.17
C GLU A 317 -18.37 15.14 12.09
N VAL A 318 -18.28 14.39 13.17
CA VAL A 318 -19.34 14.28 14.18
C VAL A 318 -19.63 15.64 14.81
N LEU A 319 -18.60 16.43 15.12
CA LEU A 319 -18.77 17.81 15.64
C LEU A 319 -19.47 18.74 14.64
N LYS A 320 -19.18 18.65 13.35
CA LYS A 320 -19.89 19.41 12.32
C LYS A 320 -21.37 19.07 12.27
N VAL A 321 -21.71 17.79 12.38
CA VAL A 321 -23.11 17.33 12.41
C VAL A 321 -23.82 17.81 13.67
N VAL A 322 -23.21 17.63 14.85
CA VAL A 322 -23.76 18.07 16.15
C VAL A 322 -23.92 19.60 16.21
N SER A 323 -22.92 20.36 15.76
CA SER A 323 -22.97 21.82 15.69
C SER A 323 -24.08 22.31 14.76
N LYS A 324 -24.28 21.65 13.61
CA LYS A 324 -25.36 21.98 12.69
C LYS A 324 -26.72 21.71 13.31
N THR A 325 -26.92 20.55 13.94
CA THR A 325 -28.15 20.15 14.62
C THR A 325 -28.50 21.15 15.76
N PHE A 326 -27.50 21.54 16.56
CA PHE A 326 -27.67 22.52 17.63
C PHE A 326 -28.04 23.91 17.10
N SER A 327 -27.42 24.35 16.00
CA SER A 327 -27.75 25.60 15.32
C SER A 327 -29.17 25.59 14.76
N ASP A 328 -29.63 24.45 14.25
CA ASP A 328 -31.00 24.32 13.70
C ASP A 328 -32.05 24.31 14.81
N ILE A 329 -31.76 23.68 15.96
CA ILE A 329 -32.63 23.74 17.16
C ILE A 329 -32.72 25.14 17.72
N LEU A 330 -31.59 25.85 17.83
CA LEU A 330 -31.57 27.24 18.35
C LEU A 330 -32.28 28.22 17.41
N LYS A 331 -32.37 27.93 16.12
CA LYS A 331 -33.07 28.76 15.13
C LYS A 331 -34.54 28.40 14.96
N GLY A 332 -35.08 27.48 15.79
CA GLY A 332 -36.49 27.09 15.75
C GLY A 332 -36.94 26.46 14.43
N LYS A 333 -36.01 25.84 13.68
CA LYS A 333 -36.36 25.05 12.49
C LYS A 333 -36.60 23.62 12.93
N PRO A 334 -37.80 23.07 12.62
CA PRO A 334 -38.14 21.68 12.95
C PRO A 334 -37.28 20.65 12.18
#